data_43ec97062112e35b83b0cc669611d78c
#
_entry.id   43ec97062112e35b83b0cc669611d78c
#
_cell.length_a   1.000
_cell.length_b   1.000
_cell.length_c   1.000
_cell.angle_alpha   90.00
_cell.angle_beta   90.00
_cell.angle_gamma   90.00
#
_symmetry.space_group_name_H-M   'P 1'
#
loop_
_entity.id
_entity.type
_entity.pdbx_description
1 polymer ?
#
loop_
_entity_poly.entity_id
_entity_poly.type
_entity_poly.pdbx_seq_one_letter_code
_entity_poly.pdbx_strand_id
1 'polypeptide(L)'
;MKRFSLFYLACLILAMVSSCREDFYIIPSQNQDTGVAPTRGDIVGMYVLNEGNMGSNKASIDFLDLDENKPTVHYHRNIYSERNPNVVKELGDVGNDIKIYGSKLWIVVNVSNKVEVATADSCKRITQINIPNCRYLAFKDGFAYVSSYVGPVKLDQDVPLGMVYKVDTVDFKKKDSVVVGYQPEGLCIVDNKLYVANSGGYRAPNYD
;
A
#
# COMPACT_ATOMS: atom_id res chain seq x y z
N MET A 1 -32.40 11.16 44.10
CA MET A 1 -32.23 10.22 42.98
C MET A 1 -31.77 10.92 41.67
N LYS A 2 -32.31 12.04 41.25
CA LYS A 2 -31.93 12.74 39.97
C LYS A 2 -30.45 13.22 39.89
N ARG A 3 -29.83 13.64 41.02
CA ARG A 3 -28.45 14.15 41.06
C ARG A 3 -27.40 13.04 40.88
N PHE A 4 -27.67 11.79 41.32
CA PHE A 4 -26.77 10.67 41.10
C PHE A 4 -26.75 10.20 39.63
N SER A 5 -27.91 10.24 38.96
CA SER A 5 -28.00 9.90 37.54
C SER A 5 -27.20 10.82 36.65
N LEU A 6 -27.17 12.13 36.95
CA LEU A 6 -26.39 13.11 36.17
C LEU A 6 -24.90 12.96 36.35
N PHE A 7 -24.44 12.57 37.55
CA PHE A 7 -23.04 12.27 37.82
C PHE A 7 -22.54 11.05 37.09
N TYR A 8 -23.30 9.96 37.04
CA TYR A 8 -22.95 8.77 36.28
C TYR A 8 -22.95 9.02 34.78
N LEU A 9 -23.88 9.83 34.27
CA LEU A 9 -23.90 10.22 32.86
C LEU A 9 -22.69 11.07 32.51
N ALA A 10 -22.28 11.99 33.35
CA ALA A 10 -21.09 12.80 33.17
C ALA A 10 -19.79 11.97 33.18
N CYS A 11 -19.68 11.00 34.10
CA CYS A 11 -18.56 10.06 34.16
C CYS A 11 -18.50 9.15 32.91
N LEU A 12 -19.65 8.72 32.40
CA LEU A 12 -19.72 7.91 31.16
C LEU A 12 -19.29 8.72 29.94
N ILE A 13 -19.67 9.98 29.85
CA ILE A 13 -19.25 10.91 28.78
C ILE A 13 -17.74 11.19 28.88
N LEU A 14 -17.20 11.41 30.09
CA LEU A 14 -15.77 11.58 30.29
C LEU A 14 -14.96 10.35 29.90
N ALA A 15 -15.45 9.14 30.17
CA ALA A 15 -14.82 7.89 29.77
C ALA A 15 -14.82 7.69 28.25
N MET A 16 -15.81 8.20 27.54
CA MET A 16 -15.85 8.14 26.07
C MET A 16 -14.93 9.15 25.38
N VAL A 17 -14.60 10.28 26.03
CA VAL A 17 -13.64 11.27 25.48
C VAL A 17 -12.17 10.88 25.73
N SER A 18 -11.90 9.97 26.69
CA SER A 18 -10.53 9.50 26.95
C SER A 18 -10.08 8.36 26.05
N SER A 19 -10.92 7.93 25.11
CA SER A 19 -10.55 6.99 24.03
C SER A 19 -9.92 7.74 22.86
N CYS A 20 -9.13 8.78 23.12
CA CYS A 20 -8.19 9.31 22.15
C CYS A 20 -7.08 8.26 21.99
N ARG A 21 -7.16 7.52 20.92
CA ARG A 21 -6.07 6.69 20.41
C ARG A 21 -4.87 7.61 20.23
N GLU A 22 -3.81 7.37 20.97
CA GLU A 22 -2.55 8.10 20.79
C GLU A 22 -1.92 7.72 19.44
N ASP A 23 -2.39 8.33 18.36
CA ASP A 23 -1.80 8.21 17.03
C ASP A 23 -0.44 8.98 16.91
N PHE A 24 0.23 9.22 18.03
CA PHE A 24 1.42 10.06 18.10
C PHE A 24 2.75 9.34 17.80
N TYR A 25 2.77 8.06 17.50
CA TYR A 25 4.00 7.43 17.02
C TYR A 25 4.13 7.60 15.51
N ILE A 26 4.44 8.83 15.08
CA ILE A 26 5.16 9.00 13.81
C ILE A 26 6.52 8.35 14.05
N ILE A 27 6.76 7.21 13.41
CA ILE A 27 8.10 6.62 13.41
C ILE A 27 8.97 7.59 12.61
N PRO A 28 9.87 8.35 13.24
CA PRO A 28 10.70 9.27 12.49
C PRO A 28 11.57 8.48 11.51
N SER A 29 11.88 9.09 10.37
CA SER A 29 12.88 8.54 9.46
C SER A 29 14.18 8.34 10.26
N GLN A 30 14.72 7.14 10.20
CA GLN A 30 15.96 6.79 10.90
C GLN A 30 16.92 6.17 9.90
N ASN A 31 18.16 6.67 9.92
CA ASN A 31 19.26 6.07 9.18
C ASN A 31 20.04 5.17 10.13
N GLN A 32 20.35 3.98 9.70
CA GLN A 32 21.09 3.01 10.46
C GLN A 32 22.08 2.27 9.56
N ASP A 33 23.31 2.15 10.01
CA ASP A 33 24.29 1.28 9.36
C ASP A 33 24.08 -0.16 9.82
N THR A 34 23.86 -1.07 8.86
CA THR A 34 23.43 -2.45 9.16
C THR A 34 24.46 -3.50 8.79
N GLY A 35 25.67 -3.12 8.47
CA GLY A 35 26.76 -4.04 8.12
C GLY A 35 27.39 -3.75 6.78
N VAL A 36 28.28 -4.64 6.32
CA VAL A 36 29.01 -4.50 5.05
C VAL A 36 28.09 -4.89 3.89
N ALA A 37 28.03 -4.04 2.86
CA ALA A 37 27.30 -4.37 1.64
C ALA A 37 27.96 -5.59 0.96
N PRO A 38 27.19 -6.64 0.65
CA PRO A 38 27.72 -7.75 -0.13
C PRO A 38 27.98 -7.28 -1.56
N THR A 39 29.01 -7.83 -2.21
CA THR A 39 29.31 -7.61 -3.63
C THR A 39 28.12 -8.11 -4.47
N ARG A 40 27.43 -7.23 -5.20
CA ARG A 40 26.14 -7.56 -5.85
C ARG A 40 26.01 -7.08 -7.28
N GLY A 41 27.07 -6.69 -7.93
CA GLY A 41 27.02 -6.15 -9.28
C GLY A 41 26.17 -4.87 -9.33
N ASP A 42 25.21 -4.81 -10.23
CA ASP A 42 24.47 -3.57 -10.56
C ASP A 42 23.34 -3.21 -9.57
N ILE A 43 23.15 -3.96 -8.48
CA ILE A 43 22.08 -3.67 -7.50
C ILE A 43 22.58 -2.62 -6.50
N VAL A 44 22.07 -1.40 -6.63
CA VAL A 44 22.47 -0.25 -5.80
C VAL A 44 21.53 0.00 -4.61
N GLY A 45 20.37 -0.64 -4.57
CA GLY A 45 19.41 -0.47 -3.47
C GLY A 45 18.19 -1.35 -3.56
N MET A 46 17.42 -1.37 -2.47
CA MET A 46 16.19 -2.15 -2.35
C MET A 46 15.14 -1.37 -1.56
N TYR A 47 13.95 -1.25 -2.13
CA TYR A 47 12.77 -0.75 -1.42
C TYR A 47 12.06 -1.88 -0.67
N VAL A 48 11.65 -1.60 0.55
CA VAL A 48 10.86 -2.50 1.39
C VAL A 48 9.55 -1.80 1.74
N LEU A 49 8.43 -2.38 1.32
CA LEU A 49 7.11 -1.89 1.69
C LEU A 49 6.68 -2.55 3.01
N ASN A 50 6.41 -1.74 4.01
CA ASN A 50 5.82 -2.17 5.27
C ASN A 50 4.30 -2.01 5.19
N GLU A 51 3.58 -3.10 5.39
CA GLU A 51 2.12 -3.13 5.26
C GLU A 51 1.43 -2.16 6.24
N GLY A 52 1.88 -2.13 7.48
CA GLY A 52 1.19 -1.46 8.57
C GLY A 52 -0.02 -2.28 9.07
N ASN A 53 -0.63 -1.84 10.16
CA ASN A 53 -1.85 -2.47 10.66
C ASN A 53 -3.09 -1.80 10.04
N MET A 54 -4.05 -2.60 9.61
CA MET A 54 -5.32 -2.10 9.08
C MET A 54 -5.99 -1.11 10.06
N GLY A 55 -6.40 0.03 9.54
CA GLY A 55 -6.98 1.14 10.30
C GLY A 55 -5.97 1.99 11.07
N SER A 56 -4.66 1.72 10.96
CA SER A 56 -3.62 2.51 11.63
C SER A 56 -3.06 3.65 10.76
N ASN A 57 -3.25 3.58 9.45
CA ASN A 57 -2.65 4.52 8.48
C ASN A 57 -1.12 4.59 8.61
N LYS A 58 -0.46 3.43 8.77
CA LYS A 58 0.98 3.32 9.07
C LYS A 58 1.78 2.51 8.03
N ALA A 59 1.24 2.34 6.82
CA ALA A 59 2.06 1.82 5.73
C ALA A 59 3.25 2.76 5.48
N SER A 60 4.42 2.20 5.27
CA SER A 60 5.65 2.96 5.04
C SER A 60 6.56 2.26 4.03
N ILE A 61 7.49 3.01 3.49
CA ILE A 61 8.52 2.48 2.60
C ILE A 61 9.87 2.73 3.23
N ASP A 62 10.64 1.67 3.38
CA ASP A 62 12.03 1.74 3.77
C ASP A 62 12.94 1.54 2.56
N PHE A 63 14.19 1.96 2.66
CA PHE A 63 15.16 1.81 1.60
C PHE A 63 16.49 1.33 2.18
N LEU A 64 17.02 0.26 1.61
CA LEU A 64 18.40 -0.18 1.86
C LEU A 64 19.27 0.34 0.73
N ASP A 65 20.24 1.18 1.06
CA ASP A 65 21.28 1.63 0.15
C ASP A 65 22.39 0.58 0.13
N LEU A 66 22.53 -0.10 -0.99
CA LEU A 66 23.45 -1.22 -1.19
C LEU A 66 24.66 -0.80 -2.03
N ASP A 67 24.93 0.49 -2.16
CA ASP A 67 26.07 1.02 -2.90
C ASP A 67 27.38 0.40 -2.37
N GLU A 68 28.03 -0.39 -3.21
CA GLU A 68 29.30 -1.08 -2.88
C GLU A 68 30.48 -0.15 -2.61
N ASN A 69 30.37 1.12 -3.05
CA ASN A 69 31.37 2.14 -2.74
C ASN A 69 31.26 2.67 -1.30
N LYS A 70 30.23 2.27 -0.55
CA LYS A 70 30.05 2.62 0.83
C LYS A 70 30.51 1.49 1.74
N PRO A 71 31.14 1.81 2.88
CA PRO A 71 31.69 0.79 3.79
C PRO A 71 30.59 -0.04 4.46
N THR A 72 29.36 0.48 4.54
CA THR A 72 28.23 -0.14 5.24
C THR A 72 26.95 0.04 4.46
N VAL A 73 25.98 -0.85 4.68
CA VAL A 73 24.61 -0.70 4.18
C VAL A 73 23.89 0.35 5.00
N HIS A 74 23.42 1.40 4.34
CA HIS A 74 22.56 2.39 4.98
C HIS A 74 21.10 1.97 4.89
N TYR A 75 20.44 1.87 6.02
CA TYR A 75 19.01 1.58 6.12
C TYR A 75 18.26 2.86 6.46
N HIS A 76 17.39 3.29 5.53
CA HIS A 76 16.54 4.46 5.66
C HIS A 76 15.11 4.03 5.95
N ARG A 77 14.64 4.28 7.15
CA ARG A 77 13.22 4.04 7.51
C ARG A 77 12.35 5.17 7.03
N ASN A 78 11.16 4.82 6.53
CA ASN A 78 10.14 5.75 6.10
C ASN A 78 10.64 6.80 5.09
N ILE A 79 11.39 6.32 4.09
CA ILE A 79 12.00 7.16 3.04
C ILE A 79 10.95 7.97 2.26
N TYR A 80 9.72 7.43 2.08
CA TYR A 80 8.66 8.13 1.38
C TYR A 80 8.28 9.44 2.08
N SER A 81 8.07 9.41 3.38
CA SER A 81 7.75 10.58 4.18
C SER A 81 8.89 11.61 4.19
N GLU A 82 10.13 11.13 4.30
CA GLU A 82 11.33 11.98 4.26
C GLU A 82 11.45 12.74 2.93
N ARG A 83 11.25 12.05 1.82
CA ARG A 83 11.43 12.62 0.47
C ARG A 83 10.25 13.49 0.01
N ASN A 84 9.11 13.41 0.71
CA ASN A 84 7.87 14.09 0.37
C ASN A 84 7.30 14.93 1.52
N PRO A 85 8.06 15.89 2.09
CA PRO A 85 7.66 16.61 3.30
C PRO A 85 6.42 17.50 3.11
N ASN A 86 6.07 17.83 1.86
CA ASN A 86 4.95 18.69 1.53
C ASN A 86 3.66 17.92 1.15
N VAL A 87 3.68 16.59 1.24
CA VAL A 87 2.49 15.76 1.07
C VAL A 87 2.08 15.17 2.41
N VAL A 88 0.95 14.47 2.44
CA VAL A 88 0.50 13.76 3.66
C VAL A 88 1.64 12.88 4.17
N LYS A 89 1.99 13.02 5.45
CA LYS A 89 3.17 12.38 6.05
C LYS A 89 3.17 10.86 5.97
N GLU A 90 2.00 10.26 5.90
CA GLU A 90 1.83 8.81 5.86
C GLU A 90 1.59 8.36 4.42
N LEU A 91 2.20 7.24 4.03
CA LEU A 91 1.94 6.61 2.73
C LEU A 91 0.46 6.23 2.59
N GLY A 92 -0.14 5.78 3.66
CA GLY A 92 -1.55 5.39 3.73
C GLY A 92 -1.78 4.18 4.64
N ASP A 93 -2.92 3.53 4.44
CA ASP A 93 -3.34 2.37 5.22
C ASP A 93 -3.25 1.09 4.38
N VAL A 94 -2.50 0.13 4.86
CA VAL A 94 -2.20 -1.18 4.27
C VAL A 94 -1.46 -1.10 2.93
N GLY A 95 -0.13 -1.09 2.99
CA GLY A 95 0.75 -1.28 1.83
C GLY A 95 0.71 -2.73 1.35
N ASN A 96 0.30 -2.98 0.10
CA ASN A 96 0.03 -4.35 -0.36
C ASN A 96 1.04 -4.85 -1.40
N ASP A 97 1.46 -4.01 -2.32
CA ASP A 97 2.43 -4.39 -3.37
C ASP A 97 3.30 -3.19 -3.75
N ILE A 98 4.54 -3.47 -4.13
CA ILE A 98 5.49 -2.45 -4.59
C ILE A 98 6.30 -2.99 -5.76
N LYS A 99 6.36 -2.24 -6.86
CA LYS A 99 7.11 -2.63 -8.05
C LYS A 99 7.74 -1.45 -8.76
N ILE A 100 8.89 -1.67 -9.35
CA ILE A 100 9.53 -0.72 -10.26
C ILE A 100 9.16 -1.08 -11.70
N TYR A 101 8.71 -0.08 -12.44
CA TYR A 101 8.53 -0.18 -13.89
C TYR A 101 9.09 1.07 -14.58
N GLY A 102 10.11 0.87 -15.40
CA GLY A 102 10.91 1.97 -15.95
C GLY A 102 11.55 2.78 -14.83
N SER A 103 11.40 4.10 -14.88
CA SER A 103 11.91 5.02 -13.87
C SER A 103 10.94 5.29 -12.71
N LYS A 104 9.89 4.49 -12.58
CA LYS A 104 8.81 4.73 -11.61
C LYS A 104 8.67 3.61 -10.61
N LEU A 105 8.44 3.98 -9.36
CA LEU A 105 8.07 3.14 -8.23
C LEU A 105 6.55 3.20 -8.07
N TRP A 106 5.88 2.06 -8.18
CA TRP A 106 4.45 1.90 -8.06
C TRP A 106 4.13 1.19 -6.75
N ILE A 107 3.26 1.78 -5.96
CA ILE A 107 2.97 1.32 -4.60
C ILE A 107 1.45 1.18 -4.46
N VAL A 108 0.99 -0.03 -4.18
CA VAL A 108 -0.41 -0.30 -3.88
C VAL A 108 -0.67 -0.05 -2.41
N VAL A 109 -1.61 0.85 -2.11
CA VAL A 109 -2.05 1.15 -0.75
C VAL A 109 -3.54 0.79 -0.65
N ASN A 110 -3.77 -0.43 -0.20
CA ASN A 110 -5.04 -1.15 -0.33
C ASN A 110 -6.23 -0.43 0.32
N VAL A 111 -6.19 -0.27 1.64
CA VAL A 111 -7.31 0.33 2.41
C VAL A 111 -7.46 1.82 2.11
N SER A 112 -6.39 2.48 1.67
CA SER A 112 -6.46 3.86 1.16
C SER A 112 -7.00 3.97 -0.26
N ASN A 113 -7.35 2.86 -0.93
CA ASN A 113 -7.96 2.81 -2.27
C ASN A 113 -7.14 3.54 -3.34
N LYS A 114 -5.82 3.43 -3.30
CA LYS A 114 -4.94 4.12 -4.24
C LYS A 114 -3.72 3.30 -4.63
N VAL A 115 -3.24 3.58 -5.83
CA VAL A 115 -1.87 3.27 -6.25
C VAL A 115 -1.09 4.58 -6.23
N GLU A 116 -0.08 4.65 -5.38
CA GLU A 116 0.86 5.78 -5.32
C GLU A 116 1.97 5.57 -6.34
N VAL A 117 2.39 6.62 -7.04
CA VAL A 117 3.48 6.56 -8.01
C VAL A 117 4.54 7.57 -7.62
N ALA A 118 5.77 7.10 -7.50
CA ALA A 118 6.94 7.90 -7.19
C ALA A 118 8.07 7.63 -8.20
N THR A 119 9.14 8.42 -8.14
CA THR A 119 10.37 8.13 -8.90
C THR A 119 11.11 6.96 -8.28
N ALA A 120 11.67 6.07 -9.11
CA ALA A 120 12.37 4.88 -8.62
C ALA A 120 13.74 5.20 -8.02
N ASP A 121 14.36 6.29 -8.41
CA ASP A 121 15.70 6.72 -7.97
C ASP A 121 15.68 7.45 -6.61
N SER A 122 14.61 8.17 -6.31
CA SER A 122 14.59 9.10 -5.18
C SER A 122 13.32 9.04 -4.33
N CYS A 123 12.39 8.14 -4.67
CA CYS A 123 11.09 7.99 -3.97
C CYS A 123 10.27 9.30 -3.90
N LYS A 124 10.48 10.23 -4.84
CA LYS A 124 9.71 11.46 -4.92
C LYS A 124 8.36 11.21 -5.58
N ARG A 125 7.31 11.63 -4.92
CA ARG A 125 5.93 11.47 -5.39
C ARG A 125 5.72 12.14 -6.75
N ILE A 126 5.11 11.40 -7.67
CA ILE A 126 4.66 11.89 -8.97
C ILE A 126 3.16 12.12 -8.94
N THR A 127 2.39 11.09 -8.60
CA THR A 127 0.92 11.13 -8.60
C THR A 127 0.32 9.99 -7.78
N GLN A 128 -1.00 9.98 -7.66
CA GLN A 128 -1.77 8.83 -7.20
C GLN A 128 -2.91 8.51 -8.16
N ILE A 129 -3.30 7.26 -8.20
CA ILE A 129 -4.39 6.73 -9.02
C ILE A 129 -5.41 6.08 -8.08
N ASN A 130 -6.64 6.58 -8.05
CA ASN A 130 -7.66 6.02 -7.18
C ASN A 130 -8.24 4.73 -7.79
N ILE A 131 -8.00 3.61 -7.13
CA ILE A 131 -8.51 2.29 -7.47
C ILE A 131 -9.05 1.65 -6.20
N PRO A 132 -10.35 1.37 -6.11
CA PRO A 132 -10.96 0.85 -4.90
C PRO A 132 -10.36 -0.52 -4.55
N ASN A 133 -10.01 -0.71 -3.30
CA ASN A 133 -9.50 -1.96 -2.75
C ASN A 133 -8.49 -2.66 -3.67
N CYS A 134 -7.47 -1.89 -4.14
CA CYS A 134 -6.43 -2.37 -5.05
C CYS A 134 -5.48 -3.35 -4.33
N ARG A 135 -4.98 -4.36 -5.08
CA ARG A 135 -4.20 -5.46 -4.48
C ARG A 135 -2.79 -5.60 -5.04
N TYR A 136 -2.65 -5.97 -6.31
CA TYR A 136 -1.36 -6.31 -6.90
C TYR A 136 -1.18 -5.67 -8.27
N LEU A 137 0.07 -5.60 -8.71
CA LEU A 137 0.50 -4.99 -9.96
C LEU A 137 1.14 -6.02 -10.90
N ALA A 138 0.89 -5.88 -12.19
CA ALA A 138 1.71 -6.42 -13.26
C ALA A 138 1.91 -5.35 -14.33
N PHE A 139 2.99 -5.45 -15.11
CA PHE A 139 3.31 -4.45 -16.12
C PHE A 139 3.61 -5.09 -17.46
N LYS A 140 3.14 -4.46 -18.53
CA LYS A 140 3.47 -4.82 -19.91
C LYS A 140 3.19 -3.67 -20.88
N ASP A 141 4.10 -3.47 -21.82
CA ASP A 141 3.92 -2.58 -22.98
C ASP A 141 3.41 -1.17 -22.63
N GLY A 142 3.97 -0.55 -21.58
CA GLY A 142 3.59 0.78 -21.13
C GLY A 142 2.32 0.84 -20.30
N PHE A 143 1.76 -0.29 -19.87
CA PHE A 143 0.59 -0.36 -19.01
C PHE A 143 0.87 -1.07 -17.70
N ALA A 144 0.25 -0.55 -16.63
CA ALA A 144 0.09 -1.21 -15.36
C ALA A 144 -1.28 -1.92 -15.33
N TYR A 145 -1.29 -3.15 -14.85
CA TYR A 145 -2.49 -3.92 -14.57
C TYR A 145 -2.62 -4.03 -13.06
N VAL A 146 -3.77 -3.64 -12.53
CA VAL A 146 -3.99 -3.55 -11.08
C VAL A 146 -5.21 -4.39 -10.71
N SER A 147 -5.02 -5.43 -9.91
CA SER A 147 -6.14 -6.20 -9.36
C SER A 147 -6.84 -5.42 -8.26
N SER A 148 -8.15 -5.60 -8.14
CA SER A 148 -9.00 -4.88 -7.22
C SER A 148 -10.19 -5.73 -6.80
N TYR A 149 -10.53 -5.72 -5.52
CA TYR A 149 -11.76 -6.31 -5.01
C TYR A 149 -13.01 -5.49 -5.33
N VAL A 150 -12.83 -4.25 -5.81
CA VAL A 150 -13.87 -3.28 -6.16
C VAL A 150 -14.67 -2.78 -4.95
N GLY A 151 -15.10 -3.68 -4.07
CA GLY A 151 -15.90 -3.38 -2.89
C GLY A 151 -15.20 -3.72 -1.57
N PRO A 152 -15.88 -3.51 -0.44
CA PRO A 152 -15.36 -3.88 0.87
C PRO A 152 -15.27 -5.40 1.01
N VAL A 153 -14.31 -5.85 1.82
CA VAL A 153 -14.21 -7.26 2.22
C VAL A 153 -15.35 -7.57 3.20
N LYS A 154 -16.21 -8.51 2.83
CA LYS A 154 -17.33 -8.97 3.65
C LYS A 154 -17.45 -10.48 3.60
N LEU A 155 -17.95 -11.08 4.69
CA LEU A 155 -18.44 -12.44 4.72
C LEU A 155 -19.88 -12.46 4.20
N ASP A 156 -20.06 -12.30 2.89
CA ASP A 156 -21.36 -12.10 2.28
C ASP A 156 -21.38 -12.72 0.88
N GLN A 157 -22.54 -13.29 0.49
CA GLN A 157 -22.75 -13.84 -0.85
C GLN A 157 -22.87 -12.74 -1.92
N ASP A 158 -23.23 -11.53 -1.53
CA ASP A 158 -23.49 -10.40 -2.42
C ASP A 158 -22.24 -9.52 -2.65
N VAL A 159 -21.05 -10.01 -2.31
CA VAL A 159 -19.81 -9.29 -2.64
C VAL A 159 -19.64 -9.20 -4.16
N PRO A 160 -19.26 -8.02 -4.68
CA PRO A 160 -19.06 -7.86 -6.11
C PRO A 160 -17.89 -8.70 -6.61
N LEU A 161 -17.97 -9.11 -7.88
CA LEU A 161 -16.83 -9.67 -8.59
C LEU A 161 -15.69 -8.64 -8.63
N GLY A 162 -14.45 -9.14 -8.54
CA GLY A 162 -13.28 -8.29 -8.66
C GLY A 162 -13.04 -7.81 -10.09
N MET A 163 -12.10 -6.90 -10.23
CA MET A 163 -11.70 -6.33 -11.52
C MET A 163 -10.19 -6.28 -11.64
N VAL A 164 -9.70 -6.21 -12.88
CA VAL A 164 -8.36 -5.74 -13.20
C VAL A 164 -8.49 -4.46 -14.01
N TYR A 165 -7.85 -3.39 -13.51
CA TYR A 165 -7.78 -2.12 -14.21
C TYR A 165 -6.50 -2.05 -15.04
N LYS A 166 -6.62 -1.56 -16.27
CA LYS A 166 -5.49 -1.22 -17.14
C LYS A 166 -5.23 0.27 -17.07
N VAL A 167 -4.03 0.64 -16.62
CA VAL A 167 -3.61 2.03 -16.41
C VAL A 167 -2.41 2.34 -17.29
N ASP A 168 -2.46 3.44 -17.98
CA ASP A 168 -1.33 3.94 -18.77
C ASP A 168 -0.22 4.46 -17.84
N THR A 169 1.03 4.08 -18.10
CA THR A 169 2.15 4.43 -17.22
C THR A 169 2.76 5.81 -17.50
N VAL A 170 2.25 6.53 -18.51
CA VAL A 170 2.68 7.88 -18.87
C VAL A 170 1.70 8.93 -18.36
N ASP A 171 0.42 8.81 -18.72
CA ASP A 171 -0.62 9.76 -18.32
C ASP A 171 -1.38 9.36 -17.06
N PHE A 172 -1.10 8.17 -16.51
CA PHE A 172 -1.69 7.62 -15.27
C PHE A 172 -3.21 7.47 -15.27
N LYS A 173 -3.80 7.43 -16.45
CA LYS A 173 -5.24 7.26 -16.61
C LYS A 173 -5.64 5.80 -16.75
N LYS A 174 -6.74 5.45 -16.15
CA LYS A 174 -7.41 4.18 -16.40
C LYS A 174 -7.91 4.17 -17.84
N LYS A 175 -7.43 3.23 -18.65
CA LYS A 175 -7.80 3.08 -20.06
C LYS A 175 -8.87 2.02 -20.27
N ASP A 176 -8.86 0.98 -19.42
CA ASP A 176 -9.76 -0.15 -19.54
C ASP A 176 -9.89 -0.90 -18.22
N SER A 177 -10.85 -1.81 -18.14
CA SER A 177 -10.99 -2.74 -17.01
C SER A 177 -11.73 -4.00 -17.46
N VAL A 178 -11.43 -5.10 -16.78
CA VAL A 178 -12.10 -6.40 -17.01
C VAL A 178 -12.55 -6.97 -15.68
N VAL A 179 -13.79 -7.48 -15.66
CA VAL A 179 -14.33 -8.22 -14.52
C VAL A 179 -13.66 -9.61 -14.47
N VAL A 180 -13.25 -10.00 -13.29
CA VAL A 180 -12.62 -11.31 -13.01
C VAL A 180 -13.36 -12.02 -11.87
N GLY A 181 -12.79 -13.07 -11.30
CA GLY A 181 -13.39 -13.77 -10.17
C GLY A 181 -13.41 -12.96 -8.87
N TYR A 182 -13.85 -13.61 -7.80
CA TYR A 182 -13.90 -12.99 -6.48
C TYR A 182 -12.51 -12.80 -5.89
N GLN A 183 -12.28 -11.60 -5.34
CA GLN A 183 -11.07 -11.21 -4.62
C GLN A 183 -9.79 -11.58 -5.39
N PRO A 184 -9.57 -10.92 -6.55
CA PRO A 184 -8.37 -11.13 -7.33
C PRO A 184 -7.13 -10.61 -6.60
N GLU A 185 -6.14 -11.46 -6.48
CA GLU A 185 -4.86 -11.22 -5.82
C GLU A 185 -3.74 -11.06 -6.86
N GLY A 186 -2.74 -11.92 -6.79
CA GLY A 186 -1.55 -11.86 -7.64
C GLY A 186 -1.85 -11.89 -9.14
N LEU A 187 -1.04 -11.17 -9.88
CA LEU A 187 -1.08 -11.05 -11.33
C LEU A 187 0.24 -11.50 -11.93
N CYS A 188 0.21 -12.24 -13.03
CA CYS A 188 1.38 -12.46 -13.86
C CYS A 188 1.03 -12.38 -15.35
N ILE A 189 2.02 -12.01 -16.18
CA ILE A 189 1.85 -11.91 -17.63
C ILE A 189 2.84 -12.88 -18.29
N VAL A 190 2.30 -13.82 -19.06
CA VAL A 190 3.06 -14.79 -19.83
C VAL A 190 2.50 -14.84 -21.26
N ASP A 191 3.35 -14.77 -22.25
CA ASP A 191 2.98 -14.87 -23.68
C ASP A 191 1.78 -13.97 -24.07
N ASN A 192 1.81 -12.70 -23.67
CA ASN A 192 0.76 -11.71 -23.91
C ASN A 192 -0.59 -12.02 -23.23
N LYS A 193 -0.63 -12.96 -22.30
CA LYS A 193 -1.82 -13.28 -21.51
C LYS A 193 -1.62 -12.83 -20.06
N LEU A 194 -2.63 -12.18 -19.52
CA LEU A 194 -2.69 -11.82 -18.10
C LEU A 194 -3.38 -12.95 -17.33
N TYR A 195 -2.69 -13.52 -16.37
CA TYR A 195 -3.21 -14.50 -15.43
C TYR A 195 -3.52 -13.80 -14.11
N VAL A 196 -4.69 -14.12 -13.56
CA VAL A 196 -5.21 -13.52 -12.33
C VAL A 196 -5.53 -14.63 -11.34
N ALA A 197 -4.90 -14.60 -10.18
CA ALA A 197 -5.25 -15.48 -9.08
C ALA A 197 -6.47 -14.93 -8.35
N ASN A 198 -7.61 -15.62 -8.42
CA ASN A 198 -8.80 -15.27 -7.65
C ASN A 198 -8.82 -16.14 -6.40
N SER A 199 -8.79 -15.53 -5.21
CA SER A 199 -8.76 -16.28 -3.95
C SER A 199 -10.12 -16.84 -3.55
N GLY A 200 -11.22 -16.36 -4.15
CA GLY A 200 -12.58 -16.66 -3.70
C GLY A 200 -12.91 -16.00 -2.35
N GLY A 201 -11.90 -15.72 -1.59
CA GLY A 201 -11.89 -14.92 -0.37
C GLY A 201 -12.91 -15.33 0.69
N TYR A 202 -13.63 -14.35 1.21
CA TYR A 202 -14.55 -14.49 2.32
C TYR A 202 -16.02 -14.66 1.88
N ARG A 203 -16.26 -15.21 0.70
CA ARG A 203 -17.62 -15.44 0.20
C ARG A 203 -18.26 -16.67 0.88
N ALA A 204 -18.83 -16.48 2.06
CA ALA A 204 -19.60 -17.52 2.73
C ALA A 204 -21.04 -17.57 2.17
N PRO A 205 -21.69 -18.77 2.05
CA PRO A 205 -21.15 -20.10 2.35
C PRO A 205 -20.44 -20.77 1.19
N ASN A 206 -20.41 -20.15 0.02
CA ASN A 206 -19.85 -20.73 -1.21
C ASN A 206 -18.40 -20.24 -1.38
N TYR A 207 -17.47 -21.13 -1.13
CA TYR A 207 -16.03 -20.91 -1.33
C TYR A 207 -15.55 -21.49 -2.68
N ASP A 208 -16.40 -21.45 -3.70
CA ASP A 208 -16.10 -22.00 -5.03
C ASP A 208 -15.14 -21.13 -5.83
#